data_97d7e98ebf754b25c71184db243efb6a
#
_entry.id   97d7e98ebf754b25c71184db243efb6a
#
_cell.length_a   1.000
_cell.length_b   1.000
_cell.length_c   1.000
_cell.angle_alpha   90.00
_cell.angle_beta   90.00
_cell.angle_gamma   90.00
#
_symmetry.space_group_name_H-M   'P 1'
#
loop_
_entity.id
_entity.type
_entity.pdbx_description
1 polymer ?
#
loop_
_entity_poly.entity_id
_entity_poly.type
_entity_poly.pdbx_seq_one_letter_code
_entity_poly.pdbx_strand_id
1 'polypeptide(L)'
;APYFKVEQVVLPDIKYNVNFASVPEVDRCKSCHLGIDNPDYKNAEQPFTTHPNLDLYLTSSSKHTYEDFGCTSCHAGRGRGTDFTSATHTPSSPEQRAEWEEKYGWHEMHHWLKPMLPVNYTEASCFKCHQDEANITHADKLTMGLTLIEKNGCNGCHKIKPLESRRKAGPDLARINEKVDKDWVLKWIKDPKGFRHNTRMPSFFGQSNNSEPDDIKRNDTEIYTIAEYLFQDGEKMSRKNDRKYLGNAEKGQEIFDVVGCRGCHIIEPDPNNLPEDHNLTNLLKEHGPNLINLGSKTSAQWVYDWLKDPNEYWHDTRMPNLRLSDEEAKNLTAYLMSFTNPEFEEAESIQMSDESLDKIALGWLRKMYPEMEAKSRLGKMDLDNKIDYVADKSIRYYGCFGCHNIPGYENAKPIG
;
A
#
# COMPACT_ATOMS: atom_id res chain seq x y z
N ALA A 1 40.73 -39.92 14.64
CA ALA A 1 39.93 -38.79 14.10
C ALA A 1 38.99 -38.34 15.21
N PRO A 2 38.82 -37.02 15.46
CA PRO A 2 37.85 -36.56 16.41
C PRO A 2 36.48 -37.03 15.94
N TYR A 3 35.69 -37.59 16.86
CA TYR A 3 34.32 -37.99 16.58
C TYR A 3 33.51 -36.74 16.30
N PHE A 4 33.08 -36.57 15.07
CA PHE A 4 32.15 -35.49 14.69
C PHE A 4 30.79 -35.84 15.26
N LYS A 5 30.33 -35.10 16.26
CA LYS A 5 29.02 -35.29 16.86
C LYS A 5 27.96 -34.67 15.95
N VAL A 6 27.05 -35.47 15.40
CA VAL A 6 25.91 -35.00 14.69
C VAL A 6 24.86 -34.53 15.70
N GLU A 7 24.58 -33.23 15.70
CA GLU A 7 23.45 -32.67 16.46
C GLU A 7 22.21 -32.66 15.57
N GLN A 8 21.13 -33.24 16.09
CA GLN A 8 19.89 -33.35 15.34
C GLN A 8 18.69 -33.06 16.23
N VAL A 9 17.75 -32.28 15.74
CA VAL A 9 16.42 -32.19 16.33
C VAL A 9 15.39 -32.70 15.33
N VAL A 10 14.33 -33.31 15.84
CA VAL A 10 13.16 -33.78 15.08
C VAL A 10 11.98 -32.90 15.50
N LEU A 11 11.34 -32.23 14.55
CA LEU A 11 10.26 -31.31 14.77
C LEU A 11 8.93 -32.02 14.46
N PRO A 12 8.24 -32.59 15.44
CA PRO A 12 7.07 -33.47 15.20
C PRO A 12 5.88 -32.66 14.63
N ASP A 13 5.76 -31.41 14.99
CA ASP A 13 4.65 -30.52 14.58
C ASP A 13 4.89 -29.85 13.24
N ILE A 14 6.15 -29.81 12.79
CA ILE A 14 6.52 -29.24 11.48
C ILE A 14 6.74 -30.40 10.51
N LYS A 15 5.82 -30.53 9.55
CA LYS A 15 5.81 -31.67 8.62
C LYS A 15 5.94 -31.21 7.17
N TYR A 16 6.52 -32.06 6.35
CA TYR A 16 6.55 -31.89 4.91
C TYR A 16 6.20 -33.18 4.19
N ASN A 17 5.72 -33.10 2.97
CA ASN A 17 5.31 -34.25 2.19
C ASN A 17 6.47 -34.82 1.39
N VAL A 18 6.71 -36.09 1.53
CA VAL A 18 7.66 -36.87 0.72
C VAL A 18 6.92 -38.05 0.13
N ASN A 19 6.83 -38.13 -1.17
CA ASN A 19 6.19 -39.26 -1.86
C ASN A 19 4.83 -39.66 -1.25
N PHE A 20 3.94 -38.68 -1.05
CA PHE A 20 2.60 -38.82 -0.47
C PHE A 20 2.57 -39.15 1.05
N ALA A 21 3.71 -39.24 1.72
CA ALA A 21 3.79 -39.38 3.17
C ALA A 21 4.13 -38.07 3.84
N SER A 22 3.40 -37.70 4.90
CA SER A 22 3.73 -36.54 5.75
C SER A 22 4.75 -36.99 6.81
N VAL A 23 5.94 -36.39 6.75
CA VAL A 23 7.05 -36.75 7.65
C VAL A 23 7.48 -35.55 8.48
N PRO A 24 7.92 -35.73 9.74
CA PRO A 24 8.47 -34.65 10.55
C PRO A 24 9.72 -34.03 9.91
N GLU A 25 9.89 -32.73 10.09
CA GLU A 25 11.12 -32.04 9.70
C GLU A 25 12.28 -32.53 10.62
N VAL A 26 13.45 -32.66 10.04
CA VAL A 26 14.68 -33.03 10.75
C VAL A 26 15.72 -31.95 10.46
N ASP A 27 16.26 -31.36 11.51
CA ASP A 27 17.23 -30.28 11.42
C ASP A 27 18.57 -30.71 12.04
N ARG A 28 19.65 -30.57 11.26
CA ARG A 28 21.04 -30.88 11.61
C ARG A 28 21.97 -29.68 11.47
N CYS A 29 21.46 -28.50 11.26
CA CYS A 29 22.23 -27.30 10.94
C CYS A 29 23.31 -27.02 12.00
N LYS A 30 23.01 -27.24 13.29
CA LYS A 30 23.99 -27.07 14.38
C LYS A 30 25.18 -28.01 14.29
N SER A 31 25.10 -29.12 13.54
CA SER A 31 26.24 -30.01 13.32
C SER A 31 27.40 -29.35 12.56
N CYS A 32 27.10 -28.34 11.74
CA CYS A 32 28.11 -27.53 11.01
C CYS A 32 28.26 -26.15 11.61
N HIS A 33 27.16 -25.52 12.04
CA HIS A 33 27.15 -24.19 12.65
C HIS A 33 27.41 -24.28 14.16
N LEU A 34 28.63 -24.72 14.52
CA LEU A 34 28.98 -25.09 15.90
C LEU A 34 29.04 -23.91 16.88
N GLY A 35 29.26 -22.68 16.41
CA GLY A 35 29.29 -21.47 17.24
C GLY A 35 27.96 -20.73 17.30
N ILE A 36 26.91 -21.24 16.66
CA ILE A 36 25.69 -20.51 16.39
C ILE A 36 24.95 -20.02 17.66
N ASP A 37 25.04 -20.75 18.76
CA ASP A 37 24.45 -20.45 20.06
C ASP A 37 25.45 -19.93 21.10
N ASN A 38 26.70 -19.72 20.73
CA ASN A 38 27.75 -19.25 21.64
C ASN A 38 28.08 -17.77 21.40
N PRO A 39 27.83 -16.87 22.36
CA PRO A 39 28.06 -15.43 22.20
C PRO A 39 29.51 -15.02 21.95
N ASP A 40 30.49 -15.91 22.31
CA ASP A 40 31.91 -15.63 22.12
C ASP A 40 32.37 -15.70 20.66
N TYR A 41 31.53 -16.27 19.77
CA TYR A 41 31.84 -16.46 18.35
C TYR A 41 31.28 -15.36 17.43
N LYS A 42 30.90 -14.21 17.97
CA LYS A 42 30.34 -13.08 17.17
C LYS A 42 31.22 -12.66 15.99
N ASN A 43 32.54 -12.77 16.13
CA ASN A 43 33.52 -12.37 15.11
C ASN A 43 34.16 -13.57 14.39
N ALA A 44 33.66 -14.76 14.62
CA ALA A 44 34.15 -15.96 13.93
C ALA A 44 33.67 -15.99 12.47
N GLU A 45 34.47 -16.62 11.60
CA GLU A 45 34.05 -16.84 10.21
C GLU A 45 32.93 -17.90 10.14
N GLN A 46 32.11 -17.79 9.07
CA GLN A 46 31.14 -18.84 8.77
C GLN A 46 31.83 -20.19 8.51
N PRO A 47 31.28 -21.29 8.99
CA PRO A 47 29.94 -21.47 9.62
C PRO A 47 29.92 -21.34 11.15
N PHE A 48 30.94 -20.77 11.77
CA PHE A 48 31.10 -20.77 13.23
C PHE A 48 30.58 -19.50 13.91
N THR A 49 30.10 -18.53 13.17
CA THR A 49 29.59 -17.25 13.70
C THR A 49 28.35 -17.45 14.56
N THR A 50 28.27 -16.71 15.68
CA THR A 50 27.09 -16.61 16.53
C THR A 50 25.88 -16.09 15.75
N HIS A 51 24.68 -16.60 16.04
CA HIS A 51 23.44 -16.06 15.47
C HIS A 51 23.22 -14.60 15.91
N PRO A 52 22.91 -13.67 15.00
CA PRO A 52 22.79 -12.25 15.33
C PRO A 52 21.66 -11.94 16.34
N ASN A 53 20.63 -12.77 16.39
CA ASN A 53 19.49 -12.61 17.29
C ASN A 53 19.40 -13.81 18.27
N LEU A 54 20.50 -14.07 18.97
CA LEU A 54 20.67 -15.25 19.85
C LEU A 54 19.53 -15.37 20.89
N ASP A 55 19.19 -14.29 21.57
CA ASP A 55 18.19 -14.27 22.64
C ASP A 55 16.77 -14.54 22.14
N LEU A 56 16.50 -14.32 20.87
CA LEU A 56 15.18 -14.54 20.29
C LEU A 56 14.95 -15.98 19.83
N TYR A 57 16.02 -16.67 19.39
CA TYR A 57 15.85 -17.93 18.65
C TYR A 57 16.59 -19.13 19.23
N LEU A 58 17.60 -18.94 20.05
CA LEU A 58 18.51 -20.03 20.42
C LEU A 58 18.74 -20.22 21.92
N THR A 59 18.25 -19.34 22.77
CA THR A 59 18.31 -19.52 24.23
C THR A 59 17.09 -20.26 24.73
N SER A 60 17.22 -20.93 25.89
CA SER A 60 16.10 -21.62 26.56
C SER A 60 14.95 -20.71 26.97
N SER A 61 15.18 -19.40 27.05
CA SER A 61 14.16 -18.37 27.34
C SER A 61 13.54 -17.78 26.07
N SER A 62 14.00 -18.16 24.88
CA SER A 62 13.49 -17.63 23.63
C SER A 62 12.08 -18.11 23.35
N LYS A 63 11.33 -17.32 22.57
CA LYS A 63 9.99 -17.71 22.09
C LYS A 63 10.05 -18.81 21.01
N HIS A 64 11.19 -18.95 20.34
CA HIS A 64 11.41 -19.90 19.24
C HIS A 64 12.62 -20.77 19.59
N THR A 65 12.41 -21.73 20.49
CA THR A 65 13.47 -22.62 20.93
C THR A 65 13.95 -23.51 19.77
N TYR A 66 15.22 -23.89 19.78
CA TYR A 66 15.77 -24.77 18.75
C TYR A 66 15.06 -26.13 18.71
N GLU A 67 14.66 -26.62 19.87
CA GLU A 67 14.01 -27.93 20.05
C GLU A 67 12.63 -27.97 19.39
N ASP A 68 11.91 -26.86 19.37
CA ASP A 68 10.55 -26.77 18.83
C ASP A 68 10.52 -26.31 17.37
N PHE A 69 11.47 -25.46 16.97
CA PHE A 69 11.43 -24.78 15.66
C PHE A 69 12.58 -25.19 14.73
N GLY A 70 13.74 -25.59 15.24
CA GLY A 70 14.95 -25.80 14.43
C GLY A 70 15.37 -24.50 13.70
N CYS A 71 16.28 -24.64 12.76
CA CYS A 71 16.74 -23.52 11.91
C CYS A 71 15.93 -23.43 10.62
N THR A 72 15.50 -24.56 10.07
CA THR A 72 14.78 -24.64 8.77
C THR A 72 13.40 -24.03 8.79
N SER A 73 12.76 -23.87 9.94
CA SER A 73 11.47 -23.19 10.08
C SER A 73 11.55 -21.74 9.60
N CYS A 74 12.67 -21.05 9.91
CA CYS A 74 12.92 -19.67 9.53
C CYS A 74 13.74 -19.55 8.23
N HIS A 75 14.81 -20.32 8.11
CA HIS A 75 15.74 -20.23 7.01
C HIS A 75 15.34 -21.04 5.77
N ALA A 76 14.38 -21.95 5.88
CA ALA A 76 14.10 -22.98 4.89
C ALA A 76 15.34 -23.88 4.67
N GLY A 77 15.54 -24.41 3.48
CA GLY A 77 16.66 -25.32 3.23
C GLY A 77 16.34 -26.78 3.53
N ARG A 78 17.34 -27.63 3.42
CA ARG A 78 17.22 -29.06 3.67
C ARG A 78 17.94 -29.44 4.96
N GLY A 79 17.21 -29.47 6.08
CA GLY A 79 17.75 -29.73 7.40
C GLY A 79 18.45 -31.10 7.54
N ARG A 80 18.18 -32.05 6.63
CA ARG A 80 18.84 -33.37 6.53
C ARG A 80 20.14 -33.36 5.73
N GLY A 81 20.53 -32.19 5.16
CA GLY A 81 21.76 -32.04 4.42
C GLY A 81 22.99 -32.46 5.23
N THR A 82 23.96 -33.04 4.58
CA THR A 82 25.20 -33.53 5.19
C THR A 82 26.44 -32.77 4.75
N ASP A 83 26.28 -31.87 3.83
CA ASP A 83 27.31 -30.97 3.29
C ASP A 83 26.68 -29.64 2.87
N PHE A 84 27.54 -28.67 2.45
CA PHE A 84 27.13 -27.30 2.12
C PHE A 84 26.08 -27.25 1.02
N THR A 85 26.28 -28.01 -0.05
CA THR A 85 25.35 -28.02 -1.22
C THR A 85 24.08 -28.77 -0.89
N SER A 86 24.17 -29.95 -0.24
CA SER A 86 22.99 -30.76 0.09
C SER A 86 22.09 -30.12 1.15
N ALA A 87 22.59 -29.18 1.95
CA ALA A 87 21.79 -28.35 2.84
C ALA A 87 21.01 -27.26 2.09
N THR A 88 21.28 -27.10 0.78
CA THR A 88 20.61 -26.15 -0.13
C THR A 88 20.80 -24.67 0.21
N HIS A 89 22.01 -24.30 0.62
CA HIS A 89 22.36 -22.88 0.79
C HIS A 89 22.14 -22.14 -0.52
N THR A 90 21.57 -20.94 -0.42
CA THR A 90 21.25 -20.09 -1.59
C THR A 90 22.06 -18.81 -1.54
N PRO A 91 22.86 -18.49 -2.56
CA PRO A 91 23.63 -17.25 -2.59
C PRO A 91 22.71 -16.02 -2.67
N SER A 92 23.13 -14.95 -2.01
CA SER A 92 22.39 -13.69 -1.96
C SER A 92 22.70 -12.76 -3.15
N SER A 93 23.76 -13.04 -3.90
CA SER A 93 24.17 -12.28 -5.09
C SER A 93 24.91 -13.16 -6.11
N PRO A 94 25.03 -12.70 -7.38
CA PRO A 94 25.82 -13.39 -8.40
C PRO A 94 27.29 -13.57 -8.01
N GLU A 95 27.89 -12.60 -7.32
CA GLU A 95 29.28 -12.64 -6.85
C GLU A 95 29.46 -13.74 -5.80
N GLN A 96 28.55 -13.82 -4.84
CA GLN A 96 28.55 -14.87 -3.81
C GLN A 96 28.34 -16.24 -4.44
N ARG A 97 27.52 -16.32 -5.50
CA ARG A 97 27.35 -17.56 -6.25
C ARG A 97 28.66 -18.04 -6.87
N ALA A 98 29.36 -17.14 -7.56
CA ALA A 98 30.65 -17.45 -8.20
C ALA A 98 31.70 -17.90 -7.15
N GLU A 99 31.78 -17.19 -6.02
CA GLU A 99 32.65 -17.57 -4.90
C GLU A 99 32.33 -18.96 -4.37
N TRP A 100 31.06 -19.30 -4.20
CA TRP A 100 30.65 -20.60 -3.65
C TRP A 100 30.80 -21.74 -4.64
N GLU A 101 30.62 -21.51 -5.94
CA GLU A 101 30.93 -22.46 -7.00
C GLU A 101 32.41 -22.84 -6.99
N GLU A 102 33.31 -21.84 -6.86
CA GLU A 102 34.77 -22.05 -6.80
C GLU A 102 35.20 -22.71 -5.47
N LYS A 103 34.76 -22.17 -4.32
CA LYS A 103 35.27 -22.54 -3.01
C LYS A 103 34.69 -23.83 -2.46
N TYR A 104 33.40 -24.08 -2.74
CA TYR A 104 32.65 -25.19 -2.16
C TYR A 104 32.09 -26.18 -3.18
N GLY A 105 32.31 -25.96 -4.47
CA GLY A 105 31.70 -26.75 -5.55
C GLY A 105 30.15 -26.63 -5.54
N TRP A 106 29.66 -25.46 -5.09
CA TRP A 106 28.23 -25.26 -4.96
C TRP A 106 27.52 -25.37 -6.32
N HIS A 107 26.36 -26.00 -6.31
CA HIS A 107 25.44 -26.03 -7.43
C HIS A 107 24.01 -26.07 -6.94
N GLU A 108 23.07 -25.64 -7.75
CA GLU A 108 21.66 -25.64 -7.39
C GLU A 108 21.09 -27.07 -7.38
N MET A 109 20.34 -27.40 -6.32
CA MET A 109 19.68 -28.70 -6.19
C MET A 109 18.30 -28.69 -6.84
N HIS A 110 18.20 -29.13 -8.09
CA HIS A 110 16.97 -29.07 -8.89
C HIS A 110 15.77 -29.88 -8.35
N HIS A 111 15.99 -30.82 -7.46
CA HIS A 111 14.93 -31.68 -6.92
C HIS A 111 14.43 -31.27 -5.55
N TRP A 112 14.91 -30.12 -5.01
CA TRP A 112 14.48 -29.62 -3.72
C TRP A 112 13.68 -28.32 -3.88
N LEU A 113 12.38 -28.40 -3.54
CA LEU A 113 11.42 -27.31 -3.73
C LEU A 113 11.52 -26.19 -2.70
N LYS A 114 12.32 -26.36 -1.66
CA LYS A 114 12.46 -25.39 -0.56
C LYS A 114 13.94 -25.07 -0.30
N PRO A 115 14.64 -24.42 -1.23
CA PRO A 115 16.01 -24.00 -0.99
C PRO A 115 16.07 -23.03 0.20
N MET A 116 17.23 -22.89 0.82
CA MET A 116 17.43 -21.94 1.90
C MET A 116 17.14 -20.52 1.40
N LEU A 117 16.45 -19.73 2.19
CA LEU A 117 16.23 -18.33 1.87
C LEU A 117 17.55 -17.56 1.95
N PRO A 118 17.88 -16.71 0.98
CA PRO A 118 18.95 -15.75 1.18
C PRO A 118 18.70 -14.93 2.46
N VAL A 119 19.75 -14.64 3.21
CA VAL A 119 19.63 -14.02 4.56
C VAL A 119 18.77 -12.77 4.56
N ASN A 120 18.82 -11.98 3.49
CA ASN A 120 18.04 -10.75 3.35
C ASN A 120 16.51 -10.97 3.33
N TYR A 121 16.05 -12.20 3.09
CA TYR A 121 14.64 -12.58 2.98
C TYR A 121 14.16 -13.47 4.12
N THR A 122 14.99 -13.75 5.12
CA THR A 122 14.64 -14.67 6.23
C THR A 122 13.39 -14.23 6.99
N GLU A 123 13.22 -12.91 7.19
CA GLU A 123 12.05 -12.35 7.87
C GLU A 123 10.71 -12.71 7.19
N ALA A 124 10.70 -12.99 5.88
CA ALA A 124 9.50 -13.45 5.19
C ALA A 124 8.92 -14.74 5.79
N SER A 125 9.76 -15.55 6.42
CA SER A 125 9.33 -16.79 7.09
C SER A 125 8.48 -16.54 8.33
N CYS A 126 8.61 -15.39 9.00
CA CYS A 126 7.78 -15.05 10.15
C CYS A 126 6.30 -15.06 9.78
N PHE A 127 5.97 -14.65 8.55
CA PHE A 127 4.58 -14.60 8.08
C PHE A 127 3.92 -15.98 7.91
N LYS A 128 4.69 -17.09 7.93
CA LYS A 128 4.12 -18.44 7.89
C LYS A 128 3.27 -18.73 9.14
N CYS A 129 3.65 -18.17 10.29
CA CYS A 129 2.97 -18.35 11.56
C CYS A 129 2.26 -17.08 12.05
N HIS A 130 2.86 -15.89 11.83
CA HIS A 130 2.36 -14.59 12.27
C HIS A 130 1.43 -13.92 11.23
N GLN A 131 0.50 -14.71 10.65
CA GLN A 131 -0.36 -14.23 9.56
C GLN A 131 -1.41 -13.20 9.99
N ASP A 132 -1.68 -13.08 11.28
CA ASP A 132 -2.67 -12.15 11.82
C ASP A 132 -2.03 -10.84 12.34
N GLU A 133 -0.70 -10.72 12.26
CA GLU A 133 0.05 -9.60 12.80
C GLU A 133 0.59 -8.71 11.66
N ALA A 134 0.21 -7.43 11.67
CA ALA A 134 0.72 -6.44 10.72
C ALA A 134 2.05 -5.81 11.19
N ASN A 135 2.40 -5.95 12.46
CA ASN A 135 3.64 -5.48 13.05
C ASN A 135 4.28 -6.60 13.87
N ILE A 136 5.36 -7.16 13.36
CA ILE A 136 6.07 -8.28 13.97
C ILE A 136 7.38 -7.76 14.55
N THR A 137 7.51 -7.84 15.86
CA THR A 137 8.71 -7.38 16.59
C THR A 137 9.95 -8.12 16.07
N HIS A 138 11.03 -7.40 15.81
CA HIS A 138 12.29 -7.89 15.25
C HIS A 138 12.20 -8.45 13.81
N ALA A 139 11.12 -8.12 13.08
CA ALA A 139 10.98 -8.38 11.66
C ALA A 139 10.69 -7.07 10.90
N ASP A 140 11.64 -6.13 10.97
CA ASP A 140 11.45 -4.76 10.52
C ASP A 140 11.21 -4.65 9.02
N LYS A 141 11.87 -5.48 8.20
CA LYS A 141 11.69 -5.51 6.74
C LYS A 141 10.30 -6.02 6.37
N LEU A 142 9.84 -7.09 7.03
CA LEU A 142 8.50 -7.63 6.82
C LEU A 142 7.44 -6.64 7.27
N THR A 143 7.60 -6.02 8.45
CA THR A 143 6.71 -4.99 8.97
C THR A 143 6.67 -3.78 8.04
N MET A 144 7.82 -3.34 7.51
CA MET A 144 7.88 -2.27 6.51
C MET A 144 7.13 -2.65 5.23
N GLY A 145 7.31 -3.88 4.74
CA GLY A 145 6.60 -4.41 3.58
C GLY A 145 5.08 -4.39 3.77
N LEU A 146 4.59 -4.90 4.90
CA LEU A 146 3.16 -4.87 5.25
C LEU A 146 2.61 -3.45 5.39
N THR A 147 3.40 -2.54 5.98
CA THR A 147 3.04 -1.12 6.10
C THR A 147 2.95 -0.45 4.72
N LEU A 148 3.88 -0.73 3.82
CA LEU A 148 3.84 -0.22 2.43
C LEU A 148 2.62 -0.76 1.67
N ILE A 149 2.29 -2.05 1.83
CA ILE A 149 1.09 -2.68 1.26
C ILE A 149 -0.18 -1.98 1.74
N GLU A 150 -0.31 -1.71 3.05
CA GLU A 150 -1.46 -0.99 3.62
C GLU A 150 -1.52 0.44 3.09
N LYS A 151 -0.40 1.17 3.13
CA LYS A 151 -0.35 2.58 2.73
C LYS A 151 -0.58 2.79 1.24
N ASN A 152 -0.14 1.87 0.40
CA ASN A 152 -0.40 1.93 -1.04
C ASN A 152 -1.74 1.31 -1.45
N GLY A 153 -2.52 0.80 -0.50
CA GLY A 153 -3.85 0.27 -0.75
C GLY A 153 -3.89 -1.06 -1.49
N CYS A 154 -2.78 -1.82 -1.53
CA CYS A 154 -2.72 -3.12 -2.20
C CYS A 154 -3.75 -4.11 -1.63
N ASN A 155 -4.03 -4.01 -0.32
CA ASN A 155 -5.06 -4.78 0.38
C ASN A 155 -6.49 -4.47 -0.08
N GLY A 156 -6.71 -3.40 -0.84
CA GLY A 156 -8.01 -3.11 -1.47
C GLY A 156 -8.37 -4.07 -2.60
N CYS A 157 -7.34 -4.62 -3.28
CA CYS A 157 -7.51 -5.60 -4.36
C CYS A 157 -7.01 -6.99 -3.94
N HIS A 158 -5.98 -7.08 -3.11
CA HIS A 158 -5.39 -8.32 -2.66
C HIS A 158 -5.82 -8.68 -1.24
N LYS A 159 -6.21 -9.94 -1.05
CA LYS A 159 -6.62 -10.47 0.24
C LYS A 159 -5.38 -10.76 1.09
N ILE A 160 -5.12 -9.91 2.09
CA ILE A 160 -3.94 -10.00 2.96
C ILE A 160 -4.43 -10.03 4.40
N LYS A 161 -4.32 -11.21 5.02
CA LYS A 161 -4.97 -11.56 6.28
C LYS A 161 -4.84 -10.51 7.41
N PRO A 162 -3.65 -9.96 7.75
CA PRO A 162 -3.54 -8.98 8.83
C PRO A 162 -4.11 -7.59 8.46
N LEU A 163 -4.51 -7.39 7.20
CA LEU A 163 -5.01 -6.13 6.68
C LEU A 163 -6.50 -6.19 6.27
N GLU A 164 -7.16 -7.34 6.40
CA GLU A 164 -8.57 -7.52 5.97
C GLU A 164 -9.55 -6.60 6.71
N SER A 165 -9.29 -6.29 7.98
CA SER A 165 -10.12 -5.40 8.80
C SER A 165 -9.66 -3.93 8.77
N ARG A 166 -8.60 -3.63 8.02
CA ARG A 166 -8.09 -2.26 7.95
C ARG A 166 -8.95 -1.40 7.03
N ARG A 167 -9.04 -0.12 7.39
CA ARG A 167 -9.70 0.86 6.54
C ARG A 167 -9.01 0.96 5.19
N LYS A 168 -9.75 1.37 4.18
CA LYS A 168 -9.22 1.63 2.83
C LYS A 168 -8.20 2.77 2.85
N ALA A 169 -7.22 2.72 1.95
CA ALA A 169 -6.12 3.68 1.88
C ALA A 169 -6.58 5.08 1.43
N GLY A 170 -7.57 5.13 0.56
CA GLY A 170 -8.16 6.39 0.08
C GLY A 170 -9.26 6.91 1.01
N PRO A 171 -9.63 8.18 0.88
CA PRO A 171 -10.75 8.76 1.63
C PRO A 171 -12.08 8.13 1.24
N ASP A 172 -13.06 8.22 2.14
CA ASP A 172 -14.46 7.98 1.83
C ASP A 172 -14.98 9.01 0.83
N LEU A 173 -15.66 8.56 -0.21
CA LEU A 173 -16.20 9.40 -1.28
C LEU A 173 -17.73 9.61 -1.18
N ALA A 174 -18.39 9.08 -0.16
CA ALA A 174 -19.84 9.22 -0.01
C ALA A 174 -20.32 10.67 0.07
N ARG A 175 -19.48 11.56 0.62
CA ARG A 175 -19.78 13.00 0.76
C ARG A 175 -18.77 13.88 0.02
N ILE A 176 -18.22 13.39 -1.09
CA ILE A 176 -17.16 14.10 -1.82
C ILE A 176 -17.63 15.47 -2.37
N ASN A 177 -18.89 15.55 -2.78
CA ASN A 177 -19.55 16.74 -3.28
C ASN A 177 -19.66 17.89 -2.26
N GLU A 178 -19.61 17.58 -0.97
CA GLU A 178 -19.56 18.60 0.10
C GLU A 178 -18.14 19.18 0.29
N LYS A 179 -17.12 18.45 -0.11
CA LYS A 179 -15.72 18.76 0.14
C LYS A 179 -15.04 19.48 -1.03
N VAL A 180 -15.32 19.05 -2.25
CA VAL A 180 -14.66 19.54 -3.47
C VAL A 180 -15.68 19.78 -4.57
N ASP A 181 -15.36 20.61 -5.55
CA ASP A 181 -16.17 20.73 -6.75
C ASP A 181 -15.86 19.62 -7.77
N LYS A 182 -16.80 19.43 -8.70
CA LYS A 182 -16.69 18.39 -9.73
C LYS A 182 -15.52 18.62 -10.68
N ASP A 183 -15.23 19.88 -11.04
CA ASP A 183 -14.11 20.22 -11.93
C ASP A 183 -12.77 19.84 -11.30
N TRP A 184 -12.61 20.08 -10.00
CA TRP A 184 -11.43 19.62 -9.28
C TRP A 184 -11.31 18.08 -9.33
N VAL A 185 -12.42 17.32 -9.16
CA VAL A 185 -12.41 15.85 -9.20
C VAL A 185 -12.04 15.34 -10.59
N LEU A 186 -12.57 15.96 -11.65
CA LEU A 186 -12.23 15.62 -13.02
C LEU A 186 -10.71 15.73 -13.26
N LYS A 187 -10.13 16.88 -12.93
CA LYS A 187 -8.71 17.15 -13.07
C LYS A 187 -7.86 16.25 -12.19
N TRP A 188 -8.31 15.97 -10.95
CA TRP A 188 -7.63 15.06 -10.03
C TRP A 188 -7.60 13.61 -10.53
N ILE A 189 -8.70 13.09 -11.07
CA ILE A 189 -8.73 11.73 -11.62
C ILE A 189 -7.81 11.62 -12.84
N LYS A 190 -7.75 12.67 -13.66
CA LYS A 190 -6.89 12.71 -14.85
C LYS A 190 -5.41 12.70 -14.49
N ASP A 191 -4.99 13.57 -13.59
CA ASP A 191 -3.59 13.70 -13.15
C ASP A 191 -3.47 14.02 -11.65
N PRO A 192 -3.55 13.01 -10.79
CA PRO A 192 -3.43 13.22 -9.35
C PRO A 192 -2.04 13.70 -8.93
N LYS A 193 -0.99 13.33 -9.69
CA LYS A 193 0.39 13.73 -9.38
C LYS A 193 0.69 15.17 -9.79
N GLY A 194 0.07 15.68 -10.80
CA GLY A 194 0.15 17.10 -11.17
C GLY A 194 -0.39 18.03 -10.09
N PHE A 195 -1.40 17.61 -9.33
CA PHE A 195 -1.88 18.36 -8.17
C PHE A 195 -1.02 18.13 -6.92
N ARG A 196 -0.64 16.86 -6.66
CA ARG A 196 0.14 16.46 -5.49
C ARG A 196 1.11 15.33 -5.86
N HIS A 197 2.37 15.67 -6.06
CA HIS A 197 3.40 14.77 -6.56
C HIS A 197 3.57 13.49 -5.73
N ASN A 198 3.42 13.56 -4.40
CA ASN A 198 3.57 12.43 -3.48
C ASN A 198 2.25 11.71 -3.16
N THR A 199 1.21 11.91 -3.95
CA THR A 199 -0.03 11.16 -3.77
C THR A 199 0.17 9.67 -4.08
N ARG A 200 -0.52 8.83 -3.32
CA ARG A 200 -0.56 7.38 -3.55
C ARG A 200 -1.70 6.94 -4.47
N MET A 201 -2.56 7.88 -4.87
CA MET A 201 -3.54 7.59 -5.90
C MET A 201 -2.80 7.30 -7.22
N PRO A 202 -3.01 6.11 -7.82
CA PRO A 202 -2.34 5.76 -9.07
C PRO A 202 -2.86 6.64 -10.22
N SER A 203 -1.97 6.94 -11.18
CA SER A 203 -2.35 7.59 -12.43
C SER A 203 -2.80 6.50 -13.41
N PHE A 204 -4.08 6.44 -13.72
CA PHE A 204 -4.65 5.50 -14.69
C PHE A 204 -4.64 6.05 -16.13
N PHE A 205 -4.62 7.37 -16.26
CA PHE A 205 -4.75 8.10 -17.52
C PHE A 205 -3.44 8.82 -17.85
N GLY A 206 -3.25 9.20 -19.11
CA GLY A 206 -2.02 9.87 -19.54
C GLY A 206 -0.79 8.96 -19.57
N GLN A 207 -0.97 7.65 -19.64
CA GLN A 207 0.11 6.68 -19.75
C GLN A 207 0.54 6.52 -21.23
N SER A 208 1.77 6.06 -21.47
CA SER A 208 2.31 5.87 -22.84
C SER A 208 1.45 4.97 -23.73
N ASN A 209 0.64 4.11 -23.14
CA ASN A 209 -0.23 3.16 -23.83
C ASN A 209 -1.69 3.62 -24.00
N ASN A 210 -2.03 4.83 -23.53
CA ASN A 210 -3.39 5.37 -23.62
C ASN A 210 -3.40 6.90 -23.85
N SER A 211 -2.46 7.42 -24.64
CA SER A 211 -2.30 8.85 -24.89
C SER A 211 -2.44 9.24 -26.38
N GLU A 212 -2.90 8.31 -27.21
CA GLU A 212 -3.28 8.67 -28.58
C GLU A 212 -4.56 9.52 -28.59
N PRO A 213 -4.82 10.33 -29.63
CA PRO A 213 -5.96 11.26 -29.64
C PRO A 213 -7.33 10.63 -29.36
N ASP A 214 -7.57 9.41 -29.84
CA ASP A 214 -8.81 8.69 -29.56
C ASP A 214 -8.85 8.13 -28.14
N ASP A 215 -7.71 7.74 -27.59
CA ASP A 215 -7.59 7.31 -26.18
C ASP A 215 -7.85 8.48 -25.23
N ILE A 216 -7.35 9.67 -25.54
CA ILE A 216 -7.58 10.87 -24.74
C ILE A 216 -9.09 11.16 -24.65
N LYS A 217 -9.81 11.13 -25.76
CA LYS A 217 -11.27 11.35 -25.78
C LYS A 217 -12.01 10.28 -24.97
N ARG A 218 -11.57 9.05 -25.08
CA ARG A 218 -12.08 7.93 -24.28
C ARG A 218 -11.82 8.15 -22.79
N ASN A 219 -10.58 8.46 -22.44
CA ASN A 219 -10.17 8.71 -21.05
C ASN A 219 -10.97 9.83 -20.43
N ASP A 220 -11.10 10.97 -21.12
CA ASP A 220 -11.86 12.12 -20.66
C ASP A 220 -13.34 11.77 -20.46
N THR A 221 -13.93 10.93 -21.33
CA THR A 221 -15.31 10.45 -21.18
C THR A 221 -15.45 9.49 -19.97
N GLU A 222 -14.53 8.56 -19.77
CA GLU A 222 -14.53 7.68 -18.60
C GLU A 222 -14.37 8.48 -17.29
N ILE A 223 -13.46 9.45 -17.24
CA ILE A 223 -13.27 10.36 -16.10
C ILE A 223 -14.55 11.12 -15.80
N TYR A 224 -15.16 11.68 -16.83
CA TYR A 224 -16.41 12.44 -16.70
C TYR A 224 -17.52 11.61 -16.10
N THR A 225 -17.75 10.39 -16.61
CA THR A 225 -18.80 9.50 -16.09
C THR A 225 -18.53 9.07 -14.65
N ILE A 226 -17.28 8.81 -14.26
CA ILE A 226 -16.92 8.52 -12.86
C ILE A 226 -17.25 9.72 -11.97
N ALA A 227 -16.90 10.93 -12.38
CA ALA A 227 -17.19 12.12 -11.61
C ALA A 227 -18.72 12.38 -11.49
N GLU A 228 -19.50 12.18 -12.58
CA GLU A 228 -20.97 12.25 -12.50
C GLU A 228 -21.52 11.30 -11.45
N TYR A 229 -21.09 10.04 -11.46
CA TYR A 229 -21.53 9.06 -10.47
C TYR A 229 -21.25 9.51 -9.03
N LEU A 230 -20.05 10.04 -8.77
CA LEU A 230 -19.68 10.49 -7.44
C LEU A 230 -20.43 11.74 -6.96
N PHE A 231 -21.09 12.47 -7.87
CA PHE A 231 -21.82 13.71 -7.59
C PHE A 231 -23.33 13.55 -7.77
N GLN A 232 -23.85 12.34 -7.96
CA GLN A 232 -25.30 12.11 -8.13
C GLN A 232 -26.11 12.50 -6.91
N ASP A 233 -25.61 12.22 -5.71
CA ASP A 233 -26.31 12.44 -4.45
C ASP A 233 -25.69 13.60 -3.66
N GLY A 234 -26.53 14.57 -3.25
CA GLY A 234 -26.18 15.61 -2.30
C GLY A 234 -26.06 17.04 -2.85
N GLU A 235 -25.95 17.98 -1.93
CA GLU A 235 -25.81 19.41 -2.27
C GLU A 235 -24.43 19.69 -2.87
N LYS A 236 -24.43 20.36 -4.01
CA LYS A 236 -23.17 20.79 -4.67
C LYS A 236 -22.48 21.85 -3.83
N MET A 237 -21.24 21.58 -3.42
CA MET A 237 -20.43 22.57 -2.75
C MET A 237 -20.26 23.82 -3.66
N SER A 238 -20.61 24.98 -3.15
CA SER A 238 -20.24 26.25 -3.76
C SER A 238 -18.87 26.66 -3.19
N ARG A 239 -17.84 26.86 -4.03
CA ARG A 239 -16.58 27.49 -3.65
C ARG A 239 -16.78 28.97 -3.30
N LYS A 240 -17.63 29.27 -2.36
CA LYS A 240 -17.67 30.60 -1.79
C LYS A 240 -16.53 30.68 -0.80
N ASN A 241 -15.47 31.43 -1.14
CA ASN A 241 -14.48 31.89 -0.16
C ASN A 241 -15.21 32.80 0.84
N ASP A 242 -15.81 32.15 1.83
CA ASP A 242 -16.53 32.90 2.85
C ASP A 242 -15.49 33.43 3.84
N ARG A 243 -15.22 34.75 3.71
CA ARG A 243 -14.22 35.46 4.52
C ARG A 243 -14.45 35.33 6.03
N LYS A 244 -15.64 34.97 6.46
CA LYS A 244 -15.96 34.73 7.89
C LYS A 244 -15.19 33.58 8.53
N TYR A 245 -14.69 32.64 7.70
CA TYR A 245 -13.90 31.49 8.13
C TYR A 245 -12.38 31.70 8.05
N LEU A 246 -11.95 32.87 7.57
CA LEU A 246 -10.54 33.22 7.44
C LEU A 246 -10.10 34.16 8.56
N GLY A 247 -9.01 33.80 9.23
CA GLY A 247 -8.33 34.61 10.24
C GLY A 247 -7.00 35.18 9.72
N ASN A 248 -6.01 35.23 10.62
CA ASN A 248 -4.64 35.68 10.29
C ASN A 248 -3.77 34.47 9.93
N ALA A 249 -3.21 34.44 8.72
CA ALA A 249 -2.41 33.33 8.22
C ALA A 249 -1.06 33.16 8.95
N GLU A 250 -0.43 34.24 9.39
CA GLU A 250 0.84 34.19 10.14
C GLU A 250 0.64 33.50 11.51
N LYS A 251 -0.43 33.91 12.24
CA LYS A 251 -0.82 33.22 13.46
C LYS A 251 -1.22 31.77 13.18
N GLY A 252 -1.84 31.49 12.06
CA GLY A 252 -2.16 30.14 11.61
C GLY A 252 -0.93 29.26 11.44
N GLN A 253 0.15 29.80 10.90
CA GLN A 253 1.44 29.11 10.79
C GLN A 253 2.02 28.79 12.18
N GLU A 254 2.02 29.75 13.09
CA GLU A 254 2.48 29.55 14.47
C GLU A 254 1.70 28.43 15.17
N ILE A 255 0.36 28.43 15.01
CA ILE A 255 -0.51 27.39 15.58
C ILE A 255 -0.21 26.03 14.94
N PHE A 256 -0.01 25.96 13.62
CA PHE A 256 0.32 24.73 12.89
C PHE A 256 1.59 24.07 13.46
N ASP A 257 2.59 24.87 13.77
CA ASP A 257 3.86 24.40 14.32
C ASP A 257 3.76 24.01 15.81
N VAL A 258 3.07 24.82 16.63
CA VAL A 258 2.97 24.61 18.09
C VAL A 258 2.03 23.48 18.46
N VAL A 259 0.88 23.36 17.80
CA VAL A 259 -0.11 22.29 18.07
C VAL A 259 0.37 20.92 17.59
N GLY A 260 1.41 20.87 16.76
CA GLY A 260 2.04 19.63 16.33
C GLY A 260 1.43 19.02 15.06
N CYS A 261 0.78 19.81 14.21
CA CYS A 261 0.21 19.35 12.93
C CYS A 261 1.27 18.68 12.04
N ARG A 262 2.54 19.16 12.10
CA ARG A 262 3.69 18.57 11.39
C ARG A 262 4.02 17.14 11.82
N GLY A 263 3.54 16.68 12.97
CA GLY A 263 3.70 15.29 13.38
C GLY A 263 2.98 14.28 12.48
N CYS A 264 1.95 14.76 11.73
CA CYS A 264 1.14 13.93 10.85
C CYS A 264 1.08 14.48 9.41
N HIS A 265 1.25 15.78 9.21
CA HIS A 265 1.11 16.45 7.92
C HIS A 265 2.42 17.12 7.48
N ILE A 266 2.67 17.07 6.18
CA ILE A 266 3.70 17.87 5.51
C ILE A 266 3.05 18.95 4.65
N ILE A 267 3.80 20.02 4.37
CA ILE A 267 3.46 21.06 3.39
C ILE A 267 4.73 21.23 2.56
N GLU A 268 4.96 20.33 1.62
CA GLU A 268 6.18 20.30 0.81
C GLU A 268 5.84 20.43 -0.68
N PRO A 269 6.33 21.49 -1.33
CA PRO A 269 6.11 21.70 -2.75
C PRO A 269 7.04 20.85 -3.63
N ASP A 270 8.23 20.48 -3.13
CA ASP A 270 9.27 19.84 -3.93
C ASP A 270 9.28 18.31 -3.72
N PRO A 271 9.12 17.53 -4.81
CA PRO A 271 9.26 16.09 -4.77
C PRO A 271 10.64 15.59 -4.35
N ASN A 272 11.69 16.42 -4.50
CA ASN A 272 13.06 16.06 -4.14
C ASN A 272 13.38 16.29 -2.66
N ASN A 273 12.53 16.99 -1.93
CA ASN A 273 12.64 17.19 -0.47
C ASN A 273 11.96 16.09 0.36
N LEU A 274 11.57 14.99 -0.25
CA LEU A 274 11.14 13.83 0.51
C LEU A 274 12.35 13.25 1.25
N PRO A 275 12.22 12.85 2.52
CA PRO A 275 13.30 12.20 3.24
C PRO A 275 13.82 11.02 2.40
N GLU A 276 15.10 11.04 2.06
CA GLU A 276 15.74 9.95 1.29
C GLU A 276 15.63 8.58 1.99
N ASP A 277 15.42 8.61 3.29
CA ASP A 277 15.28 7.40 4.11
C ASP A 277 13.82 6.94 4.19
N HIS A 278 13.43 6.07 3.28
CA HIS A 278 12.25 5.22 3.43
C HIS A 278 12.49 4.15 4.53
N ASN A 279 12.84 4.59 5.75
CA ASN A 279 12.92 3.68 6.87
C ASN A 279 11.54 3.50 7.52
N LEU A 280 11.35 2.40 8.23
CA LEU A 280 10.09 2.05 8.88
C LEU A 280 9.59 3.18 9.81
N THR A 281 10.50 3.83 10.56
CA THR A 281 10.16 4.91 11.51
C THR A 281 9.53 6.10 10.78
N ASN A 282 10.10 6.54 9.67
CA ASN A 282 9.56 7.66 8.89
C ASN A 282 8.24 7.26 8.23
N LEU A 283 8.17 6.05 7.69
CA LEU A 283 6.96 5.52 7.07
C LEU A 283 5.80 5.44 8.07
N LEU A 284 6.05 5.04 9.31
CA LEU A 284 5.03 4.98 10.37
C LEU A 284 4.55 6.37 10.83
N LYS A 285 5.34 7.43 10.65
CA LYS A 285 4.95 8.81 10.97
C LYS A 285 4.08 9.50 9.91
N GLU A 286 4.05 9.00 8.69
CA GLU A 286 3.22 9.56 7.63
C GLU A 286 1.73 9.22 7.82
N HIS A 287 1.05 9.88 8.73
CA HIS A 287 -0.35 9.59 9.06
C HIS A 287 -1.36 10.42 8.28
N GLY A 288 -1.01 11.66 7.92
CA GLY A 288 -1.86 12.60 7.21
C GLY A 288 -1.39 12.87 5.78
N PRO A 289 -2.26 13.39 4.91
CA PRO A 289 -1.87 13.81 3.57
C PRO A 289 -0.97 15.05 3.62
N ASN A 290 -0.15 15.24 2.56
CA ASN A 290 0.48 16.52 2.27
C ASN A 290 -0.61 17.58 2.04
N LEU A 291 -0.52 18.70 2.73
CA LEU A 291 -1.51 19.78 2.68
C LEU A 291 -1.18 20.87 1.65
N ILE A 292 -0.11 20.68 0.87
CA ILE A 292 0.21 21.58 -0.24
C ILE A 292 -1.00 21.72 -1.17
N ASN A 293 -1.25 22.90 -1.67
CA ASN A 293 -2.31 23.22 -2.61
C ASN A 293 -3.75 23.05 -2.07
N LEU A 294 -3.93 23.02 -0.74
CA LEU A 294 -5.26 22.81 -0.14
C LEU A 294 -6.25 23.89 -0.55
N GLY A 295 -5.80 25.14 -0.72
CA GLY A 295 -6.63 26.27 -1.16
C GLY A 295 -7.23 26.08 -2.55
N SER A 296 -6.55 25.36 -3.43
CA SER A 296 -7.08 25.02 -4.76
C SER A 296 -7.99 23.80 -4.76
N LYS A 297 -8.12 23.10 -3.61
CA LYS A 297 -8.89 21.85 -3.51
C LYS A 297 -10.28 22.04 -2.95
N THR A 298 -10.44 22.85 -1.90
CA THR A 298 -11.67 22.90 -1.09
C THR A 298 -11.99 24.32 -0.65
N SER A 299 -13.09 24.52 0.07
CA SER A 299 -13.50 25.83 0.59
C SER A 299 -12.94 26.12 1.98
N ALA A 300 -12.84 27.42 2.33
CA ALA A 300 -12.45 27.84 3.67
C ALA A 300 -13.45 27.32 4.73
N GLN A 301 -14.74 27.29 4.44
CA GLN A 301 -15.75 26.72 5.31
C GLN A 301 -15.47 25.25 5.61
N TRP A 302 -15.24 24.45 4.59
CA TRP A 302 -14.97 23.01 4.78
C TRP A 302 -13.73 22.77 5.63
N VAL A 303 -12.64 23.56 5.40
CA VAL A 303 -11.40 23.42 6.20
C VAL A 303 -11.67 23.80 7.66
N TYR A 304 -12.40 24.90 7.89
CA TYR A 304 -12.77 25.33 9.25
C TYR A 304 -13.59 24.26 9.98
N ASP A 305 -14.65 23.76 9.35
CA ASP A 305 -15.54 22.74 9.93
C ASP A 305 -14.77 21.45 10.20
N TRP A 306 -13.91 21.02 9.28
CA TRP A 306 -13.01 19.87 9.48
C TRP A 306 -12.05 20.06 10.65
N LEU A 307 -11.47 21.25 10.83
CA LEU A 307 -10.58 21.56 11.94
C LEU A 307 -11.32 21.56 13.29
N LYS A 308 -12.61 21.96 13.29
CA LYS A 308 -13.45 21.96 14.50
C LYS A 308 -13.89 20.59 14.91
N ASP A 309 -14.33 19.75 13.97
CA ASP A 309 -14.71 18.37 14.23
C ASP A 309 -14.52 17.47 12.99
N PRO A 310 -13.36 16.81 12.87
CA PRO A 310 -13.10 15.92 11.73
C PRO A 310 -14.07 14.72 11.67
N ASN A 311 -14.57 14.26 12.83
CA ASN A 311 -15.42 13.07 12.91
C ASN A 311 -16.84 13.33 12.40
N GLU A 312 -17.31 14.58 12.39
CA GLU A 312 -18.62 14.95 11.85
C GLU A 312 -18.69 14.67 10.34
N TYR A 313 -17.61 14.96 9.62
CA TYR A 313 -17.54 14.67 8.18
C TYR A 313 -17.18 13.21 7.88
N TRP A 314 -16.22 12.64 8.62
CA TRP A 314 -15.77 11.26 8.44
C TRP A 314 -15.50 10.59 9.79
N HIS A 315 -16.45 9.75 10.22
CA HIS A 315 -16.41 9.10 11.52
C HIS A 315 -15.11 8.31 11.78
N ASP A 316 -14.57 7.64 10.75
CA ASP A 316 -13.38 6.79 10.86
C ASP A 316 -12.06 7.53 10.55
N THR A 317 -12.05 8.86 10.59
CA THR A 317 -10.83 9.63 10.37
C THR A 317 -9.78 9.35 11.46
N ARG A 318 -8.51 9.36 11.06
CA ARG A 318 -7.38 9.30 12.01
C ARG A 318 -7.03 10.68 12.60
N MET A 319 -7.52 11.75 12.00
CA MET A 319 -7.26 13.09 12.50
C MET A 319 -8.03 13.28 13.81
N PRO A 320 -7.34 13.53 14.94
CA PRO A 320 -8.01 13.77 16.21
C PRO A 320 -8.72 15.13 16.22
N ASN A 321 -9.77 15.25 17.02
CA ASN A 321 -10.34 16.54 17.34
C ASN A 321 -9.36 17.27 18.30
N LEU A 322 -8.72 18.33 17.81
CA LEU A 322 -7.70 19.10 18.51
C LEU A 322 -8.30 20.15 19.48
N ARG A 323 -9.64 20.23 19.56
CA ARG A 323 -10.37 21.18 20.44
C ARG A 323 -9.97 22.64 20.20
N LEU A 324 -9.71 23.02 18.97
CA LEU A 324 -9.33 24.37 18.59
C LEU A 324 -10.46 25.35 18.91
N SER A 325 -10.10 26.51 19.44
CA SER A 325 -11.01 27.64 19.53
C SER A 325 -11.41 28.15 18.13
N ASP A 326 -12.46 28.96 18.05
CA ASP A 326 -12.90 29.52 16.75
C ASP A 326 -11.82 30.41 16.09
N GLU A 327 -11.08 31.16 16.92
CA GLU A 327 -10.00 32.01 16.42
C GLU A 327 -8.84 31.16 15.87
N GLU A 328 -8.40 30.15 16.60
CA GLU A 328 -7.34 29.24 16.16
C GLU A 328 -7.72 28.49 14.87
N ALA A 329 -8.95 27.97 14.78
CA ALA A 329 -9.43 27.29 13.59
C ALA A 329 -9.49 28.23 12.38
N LYS A 330 -9.93 29.50 12.56
CA LYS A 330 -9.92 30.51 11.48
C LYS A 330 -8.51 30.88 11.04
N ASN A 331 -7.58 31.06 11.99
CA ASN A 331 -6.18 31.36 11.67
C ASN A 331 -5.52 30.21 10.90
N LEU A 332 -5.69 28.97 11.37
CA LEU A 332 -5.22 27.78 10.65
C LEU A 332 -5.86 27.65 9.26
N THR A 333 -7.15 27.91 9.13
CA THR A 333 -7.85 27.90 7.84
C THR A 333 -7.21 28.91 6.89
N ALA A 334 -6.95 30.15 7.34
CA ALA A 334 -6.30 31.17 6.53
C ALA A 334 -4.90 30.73 6.05
N TYR A 335 -4.12 30.15 6.95
CA TYR A 335 -2.79 29.61 6.61
C TYR A 335 -2.87 28.50 5.58
N LEU A 336 -3.71 27.48 5.80
CA LEU A 336 -3.82 26.33 4.91
C LEU A 336 -4.42 26.70 3.54
N MET A 337 -5.34 27.67 3.49
CA MET A 337 -5.94 28.16 2.25
C MET A 337 -4.99 29.06 1.43
N SER A 338 -3.87 29.49 2.00
CA SER A 338 -2.87 30.26 1.25
C SER A 338 -2.05 29.41 0.27
N PHE A 339 -2.06 28.10 0.44
CA PHE A 339 -1.37 27.17 -0.46
C PHE A 339 -2.26 26.83 -1.66
N THR A 340 -1.97 27.43 -2.81
CA THR A 340 -2.74 27.27 -4.06
C THR A 340 -1.87 26.70 -5.18
N ASN A 341 -2.52 26.12 -6.19
CA ASN A 341 -1.91 25.66 -7.43
C ASN A 341 -2.64 26.31 -8.62
N PRO A 342 -2.26 27.52 -9.03
CA PRO A 342 -2.90 28.24 -10.13
C PRO A 342 -2.87 27.45 -11.46
N GLU A 343 -1.78 26.76 -11.77
CA GLU A 343 -1.65 25.97 -13.00
C GLU A 343 -2.72 24.86 -13.06
N PHE A 344 -2.97 24.19 -11.94
CA PHE A 344 -4.03 23.19 -11.87
C PHE A 344 -5.45 23.82 -11.94
N GLU A 345 -5.65 25.00 -11.35
CA GLU A 345 -6.93 25.70 -11.41
C GLU A 345 -7.26 26.15 -12.83
N GLU A 346 -6.27 26.68 -13.55
CA GLU A 346 -6.40 27.20 -14.91
C GLU A 346 -6.41 26.10 -15.98
N ALA A 347 -6.03 24.86 -15.63
CA ALA A 347 -6.07 23.73 -16.56
C ALA A 347 -7.48 23.54 -17.15
N GLU A 348 -7.53 23.18 -18.43
CA GLU A 348 -8.77 22.97 -19.16
C GLU A 348 -9.68 21.93 -18.50
N SER A 349 -10.96 22.27 -18.37
CA SER A 349 -11.96 21.36 -17.81
C SER A 349 -12.25 20.21 -18.77
N ILE A 350 -12.40 19.02 -18.21
CA ILE A 350 -12.62 17.78 -18.97
C ILE A 350 -14.07 17.76 -19.47
N GLN A 351 -14.23 17.45 -20.75
CA GLN A 351 -15.52 17.34 -21.41
C GLN A 351 -15.78 15.90 -21.89
N MET A 352 -17.01 15.47 -21.75
CA MET A 352 -17.47 14.19 -22.28
C MET A 352 -17.73 14.31 -23.80
N SER A 353 -17.45 13.21 -24.52
CA SER A 353 -17.86 13.05 -25.91
C SER A 353 -18.97 11.99 -26.01
N ASP A 354 -20.12 12.38 -26.57
CA ASP A 354 -21.26 11.44 -26.78
C ASP A 354 -20.86 10.25 -27.67
N GLU A 355 -20.04 10.51 -28.70
CA GLU A 355 -19.51 9.45 -29.56
C GLU A 355 -18.62 8.47 -28.78
N SER A 356 -17.76 8.99 -27.90
CA SER A 356 -16.90 8.16 -27.06
C SER A 356 -17.72 7.39 -26.03
N LEU A 357 -18.75 8.01 -25.44
CA LEU A 357 -19.68 7.37 -24.50
C LEU A 357 -20.35 6.16 -25.14
N ASP A 358 -20.89 6.32 -26.35
CA ASP A 358 -21.54 5.23 -27.09
C ASP A 358 -20.54 4.12 -27.45
N LYS A 359 -19.33 4.46 -27.88
CA LYS A 359 -18.27 3.49 -28.20
C LYS A 359 -17.87 2.67 -26.95
N ILE A 360 -17.69 3.34 -25.81
CA ILE A 360 -17.31 2.68 -24.54
C ILE A 360 -18.45 1.76 -24.07
N ALA A 361 -19.68 2.27 -24.03
CA ALA A 361 -20.86 1.51 -23.62
C ALA A 361 -21.05 0.27 -24.50
N LEU A 362 -20.98 0.43 -25.84
CA LEU A 362 -21.07 -0.68 -26.78
C LEU A 362 -19.95 -1.69 -26.59
N GLY A 363 -18.73 -1.23 -26.35
CA GLY A 363 -17.57 -2.08 -26.09
C GLY A 363 -17.78 -2.99 -24.88
N TRP A 364 -18.35 -2.46 -23.79
CA TRP A 364 -18.71 -3.24 -22.61
C TRP A 364 -19.88 -4.21 -22.86
N LEU A 365 -20.92 -3.76 -23.58
CA LEU A 365 -22.05 -4.62 -23.92
C LEU A 365 -21.63 -5.82 -24.79
N ARG A 366 -20.72 -5.63 -25.73
CA ARG A 366 -20.16 -6.70 -26.60
C ARG A 366 -19.39 -7.78 -25.83
N LYS A 367 -18.89 -7.49 -24.64
CA LYS A 367 -18.28 -8.51 -23.78
C LYS A 367 -19.30 -9.46 -23.15
N MET A 368 -20.57 -9.05 -23.12
CA MET A 368 -21.66 -9.79 -22.46
C MET A 368 -22.71 -10.32 -23.42
N TYR A 369 -22.88 -9.69 -24.58
CA TYR A 369 -23.98 -9.96 -25.52
C TYR A 369 -23.47 -10.04 -26.96
N PRO A 370 -24.13 -10.83 -27.83
CA PRO A 370 -23.89 -10.79 -29.27
C PRO A 370 -24.13 -9.40 -29.86
N GLU A 371 -23.45 -9.10 -30.97
CA GLU A 371 -23.41 -7.76 -31.61
C GLU A 371 -24.79 -7.10 -31.77
N MET A 372 -25.78 -7.83 -32.32
CA MET A 372 -27.11 -7.28 -32.56
C MET A 372 -27.84 -6.93 -31.24
N GLU A 373 -27.68 -7.77 -30.23
CA GLU A 373 -28.28 -7.54 -28.92
C GLU A 373 -27.59 -6.38 -28.20
N ALA A 374 -26.25 -6.30 -28.25
CA ALA A 374 -25.48 -5.21 -27.69
C ALA A 374 -25.93 -3.84 -28.26
N LYS A 375 -26.07 -3.75 -29.59
CA LYS A 375 -26.58 -2.54 -30.25
C LYS A 375 -28.01 -2.21 -29.87
N SER A 376 -28.88 -3.22 -29.79
CA SER A 376 -30.29 -3.03 -29.39
C SER A 376 -30.38 -2.51 -27.95
N ARG A 377 -29.57 -3.01 -27.04
CA ARG A 377 -29.52 -2.55 -25.64
C ARG A 377 -29.02 -1.11 -25.55
N LEU A 378 -27.93 -0.79 -26.24
CA LEU A 378 -27.41 0.58 -26.29
C LEU A 378 -28.45 1.58 -26.80
N GLY A 379 -29.20 1.23 -27.87
CA GLY A 379 -30.23 2.08 -28.45
C GLY A 379 -31.46 2.31 -27.56
N LYS A 380 -31.61 1.53 -26.48
CA LYS A 380 -32.65 1.71 -25.48
C LYS A 380 -32.24 2.55 -24.27
N MET A 381 -30.93 2.86 -24.13
CA MET A 381 -30.41 3.66 -23.05
C MET A 381 -30.54 5.14 -23.42
N ASP A 382 -31.11 5.94 -22.53
CA ASP A 382 -30.97 7.40 -22.57
C ASP A 382 -29.58 7.83 -22.12
N LEU A 383 -29.33 9.14 -22.13
CA LEU A 383 -28.01 9.69 -21.82
C LEU A 383 -27.59 9.35 -20.39
N ASP A 384 -28.46 9.54 -19.41
CA ASP A 384 -28.16 9.30 -18.00
C ASP A 384 -27.86 7.81 -17.74
N ASN A 385 -28.66 6.92 -18.31
CA ASN A 385 -28.43 5.47 -18.22
C ASN A 385 -27.11 5.03 -18.86
N LYS A 386 -26.66 5.69 -19.96
CA LYS A 386 -25.35 5.45 -20.56
C LYS A 386 -24.21 5.92 -19.67
N ILE A 387 -24.34 7.12 -19.09
CA ILE A 387 -23.36 7.68 -18.15
C ILE A 387 -23.20 6.74 -16.95
N ASP A 388 -24.30 6.34 -16.31
CA ASP A 388 -24.30 5.43 -15.16
C ASP A 388 -23.68 4.06 -15.51
N TYR A 389 -24.04 3.53 -16.68
CA TYR A 389 -23.51 2.25 -17.13
C TYR A 389 -21.99 2.31 -17.35
N VAL A 390 -21.50 3.34 -18.03
CA VAL A 390 -20.06 3.53 -18.26
C VAL A 390 -19.34 3.81 -16.95
N ALA A 391 -19.90 4.62 -16.06
CA ALA A 391 -19.36 4.89 -14.75
C ALA A 391 -19.18 3.60 -13.92
N ASP A 392 -20.24 2.74 -13.83
CA ASP A 392 -20.13 1.44 -13.13
C ASP A 392 -19.03 0.58 -13.71
N LYS A 393 -18.94 0.49 -15.05
CA LYS A 393 -17.91 -0.31 -15.69
C LYS A 393 -16.51 0.23 -15.45
N SER A 394 -16.33 1.56 -15.52
CA SER A 394 -15.04 2.21 -15.30
C SER A 394 -14.60 2.12 -13.84
N ILE A 395 -15.48 2.38 -12.86
CA ILE A 395 -15.19 2.23 -11.43
C ILE A 395 -14.75 0.80 -11.11
N ARG A 396 -15.43 -0.20 -11.68
CA ARG A 396 -15.06 -1.63 -11.51
C ARG A 396 -13.75 -1.98 -12.22
N TYR A 397 -13.56 -1.49 -13.43
CA TYR A 397 -12.37 -1.78 -14.22
C TYR A 397 -11.08 -1.24 -13.60
N TYR A 398 -11.12 0.01 -13.14
CA TYR A 398 -9.99 0.65 -12.45
C TYR A 398 -9.89 0.26 -10.97
N GLY A 399 -10.90 -0.40 -10.41
CA GLY A 399 -10.90 -0.86 -9.03
C GLY A 399 -10.95 0.25 -7.98
N CYS A 400 -11.56 1.40 -8.29
CA CYS A 400 -11.60 2.56 -7.40
C CYS A 400 -12.13 2.21 -5.99
N PHE A 401 -13.11 1.31 -5.92
CA PHE A 401 -13.69 0.81 -4.67
C PHE A 401 -12.71 0.00 -3.81
N GLY A 402 -11.59 -0.47 -4.36
CA GLY A 402 -10.54 -1.12 -3.59
C GLY A 402 -9.86 -0.17 -2.61
N CYS A 403 -9.62 1.06 -3.04
CA CYS A 403 -8.98 2.11 -2.22
C CYS A 403 -9.99 3.05 -1.55
N HIS A 404 -11.20 3.22 -2.09
CA HIS A 404 -12.20 4.17 -1.64
C HIS A 404 -13.49 3.50 -1.17
N ASN A 405 -14.15 4.05 -0.15
CA ASN A 405 -15.54 3.76 0.09
C ASN A 405 -16.37 4.57 -0.91
N ILE A 406 -17.16 3.86 -1.72
CA ILE A 406 -18.01 4.45 -2.76
C ILE A 406 -19.43 3.89 -2.55
N PRO A 407 -20.46 4.73 -2.42
CA PRO A 407 -21.85 4.26 -2.33
C PRO A 407 -22.19 3.32 -3.49
N GLY A 408 -22.86 2.20 -3.18
CA GLY A 408 -23.21 1.17 -4.17
C GLY A 408 -22.10 0.13 -4.45
N TYR A 409 -20.90 0.27 -3.85
CA TYR A 409 -19.78 -0.67 -4.01
C TYR A 409 -19.33 -1.32 -2.70
N GLU A 410 -20.14 -1.27 -1.64
CA GLU A 410 -19.80 -1.81 -0.31
C GLU A 410 -19.50 -3.31 -0.35
N ASN A 411 -20.23 -4.03 -1.22
CA ASN A 411 -20.09 -5.48 -1.40
C ASN A 411 -19.32 -5.86 -2.67
N ALA A 412 -18.64 -4.92 -3.30
CA ALA A 412 -17.86 -5.21 -4.50
C ALA A 412 -16.68 -6.14 -4.14
N LYS A 413 -16.54 -7.23 -4.92
CA LYS A 413 -15.47 -8.20 -4.70
C LYS A 413 -14.12 -7.59 -5.10
N PRO A 414 -13.04 -7.85 -4.34
CA PRO A 414 -11.68 -7.51 -4.76
C PRO A 414 -11.38 -8.04 -6.16
N ILE A 415 -10.50 -7.36 -6.88
CA ILE A 415 -10.14 -7.69 -8.26
C ILE A 415 -9.05 -8.76 -8.30
N GLY A 416 -8.19 -8.82 -7.27
CA GLY A 416 -7.06 -9.73 -7.17
C GLY A 416 -7.24 -10.84 -6.14
#